data_9bddd76b252c617628ca7fc412e29686
#
_entry.id   9bddd76b252c617628ca7fc412e29686
#
_cell.length_a   1.000
_cell.length_b   1.000
_cell.length_c   1.000
_cell.angle_alpha   90.00
_cell.angle_beta   90.00
_cell.angle_gamma   90.00
#
_symmetry.space_group_name_H-M   'P 1'
#
loop_
_entity.id
_entity.type
_entity.pdbx_description
1 polymer ?
#
loop_
_entity_poly.entity_id
_entity_poly.type
_entity_poly.pdbx_seq_one_letter_code
_entity_poly.pdbx_strand_id
1 'polypeptide(L)'
;MLKFLGFLMVLGLAFGLGVYVGQKGPENVLHKARQLGADLVAKTNSVERNLAIRTGIVNAKERLVQAKSELLDKNYGKAVSGLEEASQAIIKAKDDADDDLRGILEKALGKMSAVKADAQALKPGLQAKVDELVKELDQIPAK
;
A
#
# COMPACT_ATOMS: atom_id res chain seq x y z
N MET A 1 1.23 27.03 -53.91
CA MET A 1 -0.09 26.38 -53.89
C MET A 1 -0.22 25.20 -52.95
N LEU A 2 0.77 24.33 -52.84
CA LEU A 2 0.73 23.15 -51.94
C LEU A 2 0.59 23.52 -50.45
N LYS A 3 1.16 24.60 -49.99
CA LYS A 3 1.09 25.06 -48.60
C LYS A 3 -0.31 25.56 -48.21
N PHE A 4 -1.05 26.13 -49.15
CA PHE A 4 -2.43 26.55 -48.95
C PHE A 4 -3.42 25.40 -48.83
N LEU A 5 -3.17 24.31 -49.58
CA LEU A 5 -3.99 23.10 -49.52
C LEU A 5 -3.87 22.38 -48.16
N GLY A 6 -2.65 22.35 -47.56
CA GLY A 6 -2.42 21.81 -46.24
C GLY A 6 -3.12 22.60 -45.13
N PHE A 7 -3.11 23.92 -45.24
CA PHE A 7 -3.79 24.79 -44.27
C PHE A 7 -5.32 24.64 -44.31
N LEU A 8 -5.90 24.49 -45.50
CA LEU A 8 -7.35 24.24 -45.68
C LEU A 8 -7.75 22.87 -45.12
N MET A 9 -6.89 21.85 -45.23
CA MET A 9 -7.14 20.51 -44.71
C MET A 9 -7.14 20.50 -43.16
N VAL A 10 -6.21 21.24 -42.54
CA VAL A 10 -6.16 21.39 -41.10
C VAL A 10 -7.36 22.17 -40.55
N LEU A 11 -7.79 23.22 -41.25
CA LEU A 11 -8.98 23.98 -40.88
C LEU A 11 -10.27 23.15 -41.04
N GLY A 12 -10.37 22.33 -42.07
CA GLY A 12 -11.50 21.40 -42.28
C GLY A 12 -11.59 20.34 -41.19
N LEU A 13 -10.46 19.76 -40.75
CA LEU A 13 -10.41 18.81 -39.65
C LEU A 13 -10.78 19.46 -38.31
N ALA A 14 -10.28 20.67 -38.04
CA ALA A 14 -10.61 21.41 -36.82
C ALA A 14 -12.09 21.77 -36.77
N PHE A 15 -12.68 22.15 -37.90
CA PHE A 15 -14.11 22.49 -38.00
C PHE A 15 -15.00 21.26 -37.90
N GLY A 16 -14.61 20.15 -38.55
CA GLY A 16 -15.31 18.87 -38.46
C GLY A 16 -15.35 18.31 -37.04
N LEU A 17 -14.24 18.37 -36.31
CA LEU A 17 -14.17 18.00 -34.90
C LEU A 17 -15.02 18.93 -34.03
N GLY A 18 -15.01 20.24 -34.28
CA GLY A 18 -15.82 21.21 -33.55
C GLY A 18 -17.32 20.96 -33.71
N VAL A 19 -17.80 20.68 -34.93
CA VAL A 19 -19.21 20.35 -35.21
C VAL A 19 -19.62 19.03 -34.59
N TYR A 20 -18.76 18.01 -34.64
CA TYR A 20 -19.04 16.71 -34.04
C TYR A 20 -19.17 16.78 -32.49
N VAL A 21 -18.32 17.58 -31.85
CA VAL A 21 -18.40 17.83 -30.41
C VAL A 21 -19.62 18.73 -30.06
N GLY A 22 -19.94 19.71 -30.92
CA GLY A 22 -21.08 20.57 -30.73
C GLY A 22 -22.45 19.92 -30.86
N GLN A 23 -22.58 18.85 -31.68
CA GLN A 23 -23.85 18.13 -31.86
C GLN A 23 -24.19 17.16 -30.71
N LYS A 24 -23.20 16.70 -29.94
CA LYS A 24 -23.42 15.77 -28.80
C LYS A 24 -23.61 16.47 -27.45
N GLY A 25 -23.65 17.79 -27.40
CA GLY A 25 -23.84 18.59 -26.21
C GLY A 25 -22.60 18.59 -25.28
N PRO A 26 -22.18 19.77 -24.80
CA PRO A 26 -21.00 19.90 -23.94
C PRO A 26 -21.14 19.14 -22.62
N GLU A 27 -22.36 18.87 -22.18
CA GLU A 27 -22.64 18.18 -20.91
C GLU A 27 -22.16 16.72 -20.90
N ASN A 28 -22.31 15.98 -22.02
CA ASN A 28 -21.89 14.57 -22.10
C ASN A 28 -20.35 14.40 -22.09
N VAL A 29 -19.63 15.36 -22.66
CA VAL A 29 -18.16 15.36 -22.65
C VAL A 29 -17.64 15.71 -21.27
N LEU A 30 -18.29 16.67 -20.60
CA LEU A 30 -17.91 17.07 -19.23
C LEU A 30 -18.19 15.96 -18.21
N HIS A 31 -19.33 15.25 -18.33
CA HIS A 31 -19.66 14.12 -17.48
C HIS A 31 -18.67 12.96 -17.67
N LYS A 32 -18.31 12.61 -18.91
CA LYS A 32 -17.31 11.57 -19.19
C LYS A 32 -15.91 11.96 -18.70
N ALA A 33 -15.52 13.23 -18.86
CA ALA A 33 -14.23 13.73 -18.36
C ALA A 33 -14.18 13.71 -16.83
N ARG A 34 -15.28 14.03 -16.14
CA ARG A 34 -15.38 13.96 -14.69
C ARG A 34 -15.37 12.51 -14.18
N GLN A 35 -16.08 11.59 -14.87
CA GLN A 35 -16.05 10.17 -14.52
C GLN A 35 -14.65 9.56 -14.71
N LEU A 36 -13.99 9.82 -15.84
CA LEU A 36 -12.62 9.38 -16.08
C LEU A 36 -11.63 9.98 -15.06
N GLY A 37 -11.80 11.25 -14.69
CA GLY A 37 -11.00 11.88 -13.65
C GLY A 37 -11.21 11.23 -12.27
N ALA A 38 -12.47 10.95 -11.90
CA ALA A 38 -12.80 10.29 -10.64
C ALA A 38 -12.28 8.84 -10.61
N ASP A 39 -12.39 8.09 -11.70
CA ASP A 39 -11.89 6.72 -11.81
C ASP A 39 -10.35 6.66 -11.75
N LEU A 40 -9.66 7.63 -12.35
CA LEU A 40 -8.21 7.73 -12.27
C LEU A 40 -7.76 8.07 -10.85
N VAL A 41 -8.40 9.00 -10.17
CA VAL A 41 -8.09 9.35 -8.77
C VAL A 41 -8.38 8.16 -7.85
N ALA A 42 -9.48 7.46 -8.02
CA ALA A 42 -9.81 6.26 -7.24
C ALA A 42 -8.76 5.15 -7.44
N LYS A 43 -8.32 4.91 -8.69
CA LYS A 43 -7.26 3.93 -9.00
C LYS A 43 -5.92 4.34 -8.40
N THR A 44 -5.54 5.62 -8.48
CA THR A 44 -4.28 6.11 -7.91
C THR A 44 -4.27 5.93 -6.40
N ASN A 45 -5.35 6.30 -5.71
CA ASN A 45 -5.48 6.13 -4.26
C ASN A 45 -5.41 4.65 -3.83
N SER A 46 -5.98 3.74 -4.62
CA SER A 46 -5.92 2.30 -4.31
C SER A 46 -4.50 1.74 -4.47
N VAL A 47 -3.76 2.19 -5.49
CA VAL A 47 -2.35 1.79 -5.71
C VAL A 47 -1.46 2.32 -4.59
N GLU A 48 -1.64 3.57 -4.16
CA GLU A 48 -0.89 4.17 -3.06
C GLU A 48 -1.14 3.43 -1.74
N ARG A 49 -2.40 3.12 -1.41
CA ARG A 49 -2.75 2.33 -0.23
C ARG A 49 -2.11 0.94 -0.26
N ASN A 50 -2.23 0.23 -1.37
CA ASN A 50 -1.62 -1.10 -1.51
C ASN A 50 -0.10 -1.05 -1.36
N LEU A 51 0.55 -0.01 -1.89
CA LEU A 51 1.98 0.18 -1.74
C LEU A 51 2.36 0.47 -0.28
N ALA A 52 1.62 1.33 0.41
CA ALA A 52 1.84 1.65 1.82
C ALA A 52 1.69 0.40 2.72
N ILE A 53 0.64 -0.40 2.50
CA ILE A 53 0.41 -1.66 3.19
C ILE A 53 1.59 -2.63 2.98
N ARG A 54 1.98 -2.85 1.73
CA ARG A 54 3.10 -3.75 1.39
C ARG A 54 4.40 -3.30 2.02
N THR A 55 4.71 -2.01 1.92
CA THR A 55 5.91 -1.43 2.52
C THR A 55 5.90 -1.59 4.04
N GLY A 56 4.76 -1.36 4.69
CA GLY A 56 4.60 -1.56 6.14
C GLY A 56 4.84 -3.01 6.55
N ILE A 57 4.27 -3.98 5.81
CA ILE A 57 4.47 -5.41 6.09
C ILE A 57 5.93 -5.84 5.87
N VAL A 58 6.57 -5.40 4.79
CA VAL A 58 7.99 -5.69 4.52
C VAL A 58 8.88 -5.12 5.62
N ASN A 59 8.69 -3.87 5.99
CA ASN A 59 9.45 -3.23 7.07
C ASN A 59 9.26 -3.96 8.41
N ALA A 60 8.03 -4.38 8.73
CA ALA A 60 7.77 -5.15 9.94
C ALA A 60 8.51 -6.49 9.94
N LYS A 61 8.51 -7.21 8.82
CA LYS A 61 9.26 -8.48 8.68
C LYS A 61 10.76 -8.28 8.86
N GLU A 62 11.35 -7.25 8.25
CA GLU A 62 12.76 -6.93 8.41
C GLU A 62 13.11 -6.68 9.88
N ARG A 63 12.28 -5.90 10.60
CA ARG A 63 12.45 -5.64 12.03
C ARG A 63 12.27 -6.89 12.88
N LEU A 64 11.35 -7.77 12.53
CA LEU A 64 11.19 -9.07 13.22
C LEU A 64 12.41 -9.98 13.02
N VAL A 65 12.96 -10.06 11.81
CA VAL A 65 14.18 -10.84 11.53
C VAL A 65 15.36 -10.28 12.31
N GLN A 66 15.50 -8.95 12.39
CA GLN A 66 16.54 -8.31 13.20
C GLN A 66 16.32 -8.60 14.69
N ALA A 67 15.09 -8.46 15.21
CA ALA A 67 14.77 -8.77 16.60
C ALA A 67 15.09 -10.24 16.95
N LYS A 68 14.84 -11.18 16.02
CA LYS A 68 15.23 -12.58 16.19
C LYS A 68 16.74 -12.74 16.34
N SER A 69 17.55 -12.06 15.53
CA SER A 69 19.01 -12.07 15.66
C SER A 69 19.45 -11.54 17.03
N GLU A 70 18.87 -10.42 17.46
CA GLU A 70 19.19 -9.84 18.79
C GLU A 70 18.79 -10.79 19.94
N LEU A 71 17.70 -11.56 19.78
CA LEU A 71 17.31 -12.60 20.76
C LEU A 71 18.31 -13.77 20.80
N LEU A 72 18.88 -14.16 19.66
CA LEU A 72 19.94 -15.16 19.60
C LEU A 72 21.20 -14.70 20.33
N ASP A 73 21.53 -13.42 20.19
CA ASP A 73 22.67 -12.79 20.86
C ASP A 73 22.39 -12.38 22.32
N LYS A 74 21.19 -12.73 22.83
CA LYS A 74 20.69 -12.37 24.16
C LYS A 74 20.59 -10.84 24.40
N ASN A 75 20.51 -10.05 23.34
CA ASN A 75 20.34 -8.61 23.37
C ASN A 75 18.84 -8.24 23.50
N TYR A 76 18.21 -8.63 24.59
CA TYR A 76 16.77 -8.46 24.79
C TYR A 76 16.29 -7.03 24.64
N GLY A 77 17.07 -6.04 25.07
CA GLY A 77 16.71 -4.62 24.93
C GLY A 77 16.57 -4.20 23.47
N LYS A 78 17.50 -4.58 22.60
CA LYS A 78 17.42 -4.31 21.17
C LYS A 78 16.33 -5.13 20.48
N ALA A 79 16.10 -6.37 20.92
CA ALA A 79 15.01 -7.18 20.43
C ALA A 79 13.65 -6.54 20.73
N VAL A 80 13.44 -6.01 21.93
CA VAL A 80 12.23 -5.28 22.32
C VAL A 80 12.04 -4.05 21.43
N SER A 81 13.10 -3.28 21.17
CA SER A 81 13.05 -2.13 20.27
C SER A 81 12.67 -2.53 18.85
N GLY A 82 13.25 -3.60 18.31
CA GLY A 82 12.91 -4.12 16.98
C GLY A 82 11.46 -4.61 16.88
N LEU A 83 10.94 -5.26 17.94
CA LEU A 83 9.52 -5.67 18.02
C LEU A 83 8.58 -4.45 18.07
N GLU A 84 8.96 -3.39 18.76
CA GLU A 84 8.20 -2.13 18.80
C GLU A 84 8.14 -1.48 17.42
N GLU A 85 9.29 -1.38 16.73
CA GLU A 85 9.37 -0.81 15.38
C GLU A 85 8.56 -1.65 14.38
N ALA A 86 8.61 -2.98 14.48
CA ALA A 86 7.77 -3.88 13.70
C ALA A 86 6.28 -3.62 13.94
N SER A 87 5.87 -3.47 15.20
CA SER A 87 4.48 -3.17 15.57
C SER A 87 4.01 -1.84 14.99
N GLN A 88 4.84 -0.80 15.03
CA GLN A 88 4.51 0.50 14.46
C GLN A 88 4.36 0.45 12.93
N ALA A 89 5.19 -0.35 12.24
CA ALA A 89 5.06 -0.56 10.80
C ALA A 89 3.73 -1.26 10.44
N ILE A 90 3.30 -2.25 11.23
CA ILE A 90 2.00 -2.91 11.06
C ILE A 90 0.82 -1.98 11.40
N ILE A 91 0.93 -1.14 12.42
CA ILE A 91 -0.11 -0.15 12.74
C ILE A 91 -0.35 0.78 11.54
N LYS A 92 0.71 1.30 10.93
CA LYS A 92 0.60 2.15 9.72
C LYS A 92 -0.04 1.39 8.55
N ALA A 93 0.37 0.13 8.32
CA ALA A 93 -0.23 -0.70 7.27
C ALA A 93 -1.71 -0.98 7.53
N LYS A 94 -2.10 -1.14 8.80
CA LYS A 94 -3.49 -1.38 9.20
C LYS A 94 -4.41 -0.19 8.92
N ASP A 95 -3.92 1.03 9.04
CA ASP A 95 -4.72 2.23 8.81
C ASP A 95 -5.21 2.34 7.36
N ASP A 96 -4.43 1.80 6.42
CA ASP A 96 -4.76 1.76 4.99
C ASP A 96 -5.44 0.45 4.54
N ALA A 97 -5.53 -0.55 5.43
CA ALA A 97 -6.04 -1.89 5.11
C ALA A 97 -7.57 -1.95 5.07
N ASP A 98 -8.10 -2.85 4.22
CA ASP A 98 -9.51 -3.26 4.25
C ASP A 98 -9.82 -4.06 5.54
N ASP A 99 -11.11 -4.30 5.80
CA ASP A 99 -11.56 -4.91 7.06
C ASP A 99 -11.00 -6.32 7.27
N ASP A 100 -10.88 -7.12 6.20
CA ASP A 100 -10.35 -8.48 6.26
C ASP A 100 -8.87 -8.47 6.64
N LEU A 101 -8.08 -7.65 5.94
CA LEU A 101 -6.65 -7.52 6.21
C LEU A 101 -6.38 -6.86 7.56
N ARG A 102 -7.19 -5.88 7.94
CA ARG A 102 -7.14 -5.22 9.25
C ARG A 102 -7.25 -6.23 10.38
N GLY A 103 -8.21 -7.17 10.29
CA GLY A 103 -8.36 -8.24 11.27
C GLY A 103 -7.14 -9.17 11.38
N ILE A 104 -6.48 -9.46 10.26
CA ILE A 104 -5.23 -10.24 10.23
C ILE A 104 -4.10 -9.48 10.92
N LEU A 105 -3.92 -8.19 10.55
CA LEU A 105 -2.88 -7.34 11.12
C LEU A 105 -3.07 -7.09 12.62
N GLU A 106 -4.32 -6.99 13.10
CA GLU A 106 -4.62 -6.87 14.54
C GLU A 106 -4.22 -8.13 15.32
N LYS A 107 -4.47 -9.31 14.77
CA LYS A 107 -3.99 -10.56 15.37
C LYS A 107 -2.47 -10.62 15.45
N ALA A 108 -1.78 -10.22 14.38
CA ALA A 108 -0.32 -10.13 14.36
C ALA A 108 0.20 -9.15 15.42
N LEU A 109 -0.43 -7.97 15.57
CA LEU A 109 -0.08 -6.99 16.61
C LEU A 109 -0.27 -7.56 18.03
N GLY A 110 -1.34 -8.30 18.28
CA GLY A 110 -1.56 -8.97 19.56
C GLY A 110 -0.44 -9.96 19.90
N LYS A 111 -0.02 -10.77 18.93
CA LYS A 111 1.10 -11.71 19.09
C LYS A 111 2.44 -10.98 19.28
N MET A 112 2.72 -9.91 18.51
CA MET A 112 3.92 -9.08 18.69
C MET A 112 4.00 -8.49 20.09
N SER A 113 2.89 -7.99 20.61
CA SER A 113 2.80 -7.44 21.96
C SER A 113 3.12 -8.51 23.03
N ALA A 114 2.60 -9.74 22.86
CA ALA A 114 2.90 -10.86 23.75
C ALA A 114 4.39 -11.24 23.70
N VAL A 115 4.98 -11.33 22.51
CA VAL A 115 6.42 -11.64 22.36
C VAL A 115 7.27 -10.52 22.94
N LYS A 116 6.88 -9.24 22.77
CA LYS A 116 7.57 -8.11 23.39
C LYS A 116 7.55 -8.20 24.92
N ALA A 117 6.39 -8.48 25.52
CA ALA A 117 6.28 -8.68 26.97
C ALA A 117 7.13 -9.84 27.47
N ASP A 118 7.15 -10.95 26.74
CA ASP A 118 7.99 -12.10 27.06
C ASP A 118 9.49 -11.79 26.95
N ALA A 119 9.89 -10.97 25.97
CA ALA A 119 11.27 -10.49 25.80
C ALA A 119 11.69 -9.56 26.95
N GLN A 120 10.81 -8.68 27.40
CA GLN A 120 11.04 -7.83 28.58
C GLN A 120 11.19 -8.67 29.86
N ALA A 121 10.48 -9.79 29.94
CA ALA A 121 10.59 -10.75 31.04
C ALA A 121 11.76 -11.75 30.87
N LEU A 122 12.62 -11.57 29.85
CA LEU A 122 13.79 -12.40 29.55
C LEU A 122 13.47 -13.89 29.36
N LYS A 123 12.27 -14.21 28.86
CA LYS A 123 11.85 -15.60 28.68
C LYS A 123 12.62 -16.26 27.54
N PRO A 124 12.94 -17.56 27.65
CA PRO A 124 13.62 -18.30 26.58
C PRO A 124 12.63 -18.69 25.44
N GLY A 125 13.19 -19.09 24.29
CA GLY A 125 12.42 -19.66 23.21
C GLY A 125 11.61 -18.69 22.34
N LEU A 126 11.91 -17.39 22.42
CA LEU A 126 11.17 -16.35 21.70
C LEU A 126 11.43 -16.35 20.19
N GLN A 127 12.57 -16.88 19.76
CA GLN A 127 12.95 -16.97 18.35
C GLN A 127 11.90 -17.70 17.51
N ALA A 128 11.36 -18.81 18.04
CA ALA A 128 10.32 -19.58 17.37
C ALA A 128 9.02 -18.79 17.22
N LYS A 129 8.65 -17.99 18.24
CA LYS A 129 7.48 -17.10 18.19
C LYS A 129 7.65 -15.98 17.16
N VAL A 130 8.87 -15.42 17.05
CA VAL A 130 9.18 -14.41 16.02
C VAL A 130 9.14 -15.03 14.63
N ASP A 131 9.67 -16.26 14.45
CA ASP A 131 9.57 -16.97 13.17
C ASP A 131 8.13 -17.24 12.75
N GLU A 132 7.26 -17.59 13.70
CA GLU A 132 5.83 -17.75 13.43
C GLU A 132 5.20 -16.45 12.93
N LEU A 133 5.52 -15.32 13.57
CA LEU A 133 5.06 -14.00 13.14
C LEU A 133 5.53 -13.64 11.72
N VAL A 134 6.79 -13.89 11.40
CA VAL A 134 7.32 -13.66 10.05
C VAL A 134 6.57 -14.49 9.03
N LYS A 135 6.32 -15.78 9.31
CA LYS A 135 5.56 -16.68 8.42
C LYS A 135 4.12 -16.23 8.23
N GLU A 136 3.46 -15.75 9.28
CA GLU A 136 2.11 -15.22 9.18
C GLU A 136 2.05 -13.97 8.28
N LEU A 137 3.01 -13.06 8.42
CA LEU A 137 3.12 -11.89 7.55
C LEU A 137 3.47 -12.26 6.10
N ASP A 138 4.19 -13.36 5.87
CA ASP A 138 4.49 -13.89 4.52
C ASP A 138 3.24 -14.45 3.83
N GLN A 139 2.26 -14.94 4.57
CA GLN A 139 1.02 -15.49 4.03
C GLN A 139 0.01 -14.42 3.64
N ILE A 140 0.25 -13.15 3.98
CA ILE A 140 -0.62 -12.04 3.60
C ILE A 140 -0.50 -11.84 2.08
N PRO A 141 -1.61 -12.04 1.31
CA PRO A 141 -1.55 -11.88 -0.13
C PRO A 141 -1.26 -10.43 -0.50
N ALA A 142 -0.22 -10.23 -1.29
CA ALA A 142 0.06 -8.96 -1.92
C ALA A 142 -0.94 -8.77 -3.09
N LYS A 143 -2.17 -8.29 -2.77
CA LYS A 143 -3.15 -7.92 -3.80
C LYS A 143 -2.80 -6.59 -4.44
#